data_0aae6119941568e91529dbc690e23d81
#
_entry.id   0aae6119941568e91529dbc690e23d81
#
_cell.length_a   1.000
_cell.length_b   1.000
_cell.length_c   1.000
_cell.angle_alpha   90.00
_cell.angle_beta   90.00
_cell.angle_gamma   90.00
#
_symmetry.space_group_name_H-M   'P 1'
#
loop_
_entity.id
_entity.type
_entity.pdbx_description
1 polymer ?
#
loop_
_entity_poly.entity_id
_entity_poly.type
_entity_poly.pdbx_seq_one_letter_code
_entity_poly.pdbx_strand_id
1 'polypeptide(L)'
;MSIYRHRLSFFAGLALAIAAVSAQAQTLLNVSYDPTREFYSEFNQAFNQHWQAQGHTALQIQQSHGGSGKQARSVSEGLRADVVTLALAGDIDELHRSGKWLAQDWQTRLAHGSTPYTSTIVFLVRKGNPKQIQDWDDLVKPGISVITPNPKTSGGARWNFLAAWAYAKQNAASDHDAQDFVQRLFANVPVLDSGARAATNTFTNNGMGDVLLAWENEAYLSLKEHSADAFEIITPSISILAEPPVAVVDRNVDRKGTRAAAEAYLEYLYSDVGQRIAAKHFYRPRNTAITQEFADQFATLKLVTIDDFFGGWQQAQAQFFNDGGVFDQIYQEQ
;
A
#
# COMPACT_ATOMS: atom_id res chain seq x y z
N MET A 1 -28.35 54.87 76.35
CA MET A 1 -27.45 53.72 76.11
C MET A 1 -28.07 52.82 75.01
N SER A 2 -27.60 52.96 73.80
CA SER A 2 -28.18 52.24 72.61
C SER A 2 -27.10 51.38 72.03
N ILE A 3 -27.39 50.10 71.92
CA ILE A 3 -26.47 49.04 71.39
C ILE A 3 -26.85 48.83 69.91
N TYR A 4 -25.97 49.24 69.02
CA TYR A 4 -26.09 48.95 67.60
C TYR A 4 -25.56 47.56 67.31
N ARG A 5 -26.42 46.66 66.77
CA ARG A 5 -26.05 45.31 66.25
C ARG A 5 -25.75 45.49 64.78
N HIS A 6 -24.51 45.31 64.35
CA HIS A 6 -24.14 45.14 62.98
C HIS A 6 -24.37 43.65 62.51
N ARG A 7 -25.22 43.49 61.50
CA ARG A 7 -25.35 42.22 60.78
C ARG A 7 -24.35 42.22 59.64
N LEU A 8 -23.34 41.33 59.69
CA LEU A 8 -22.50 41.00 58.54
C LEU A 8 -23.27 39.98 57.67
N SER A 9 -23.56 40.39 56.45
CA SER A 9 -24.08 39.52 55.38
C SER A 9 -22.88 38.87 54.67
N PHE A 10 -22.69 37.57 54.81
CA PHE A 10 -21.76 36.77 54.06
C PHE A 10 -22.36 36.48 52.67
N PHE A 11 -21.86 37.10 51.62
CA PHE A 11 -22.07 36.65 50.23
C PHE A 11 -21.09 35.54 49.90
N ALA A 12 -21.56 34.28 49.87
CA ALA A 12 -20.84 33.17 49.35
C ALA A 12 -20.94 33.19 47.82
N GLY A 13 -19.91 33.71 47.15
CA GLY A 13 -19.77 33.63 45.71
C GLY A 13 -19.31 32.21 45.32
N LEU A 14 -20.22 31.40 44.73
CA LEU A 14 -19.92 30.12 44.14
C LEU A 14 -19.22 30.33 42.78
N ALA A 15 -17.91 30.32 42.75
CA ALA A 15 -17.14 30.36 41.51
C ALA A 15 -17.22 28.99 40.82
N LEU A 16 -18.03 28.90 39.78
CA LEU A 16 -18.06 27.74 38.87
C LEU A 16 -16.75 27.77 38.07
N ALA A 17 -15.77 26.99 38.49
CA ALA A 17 -14.58 26.72 37.67
C ALA A 17 -14.98 25.76 36.53
N ILE A 18 -15.25 26.33 35.34
CA ILE A 18 -15.39 25.56 34.09
C ILE A 18 -13.96 25.09 33.77
N ALA A 19 -13.65 23.86 34.13
CA ALA A 19 -12.46 23.20 33.66
C ALA A 19 -12.62 22.99 32.13
N ALA A 20 -12.03 23.88 31.35
CA ALA A 20 -11.84 23.63 29.93
C ALA A 20 -10.93 22.40 29.79
N VAL A 21 -11.53 21.24 29.62
CA VAL A 21 -10.80 20.04 29.19
C VAL A 21 -10.31 20.36 27.79
N SER A 22 -9.04 20.71 27.67
CA SER A 22 -8.37 20.80 26.38
C SER A 22 -8.46 19.43 25.77
N ALA A 23 -9.40 19.21 24.84
CA ALA A 23 -9.48 17.98 24.07
C ALA A 23 -8.18 17.89 23.24
N GLN A 24 -7.23 17.11 23.75
CA GLN A 24 -6.00 16.85 23.02
C GLN A 24 -6.38 16.12 21.73
N ALA A 25 -5.90 16.62 20.58
CA ALA A 25 -6.17 16.01 19.30
C ALA A 25 -5.75 14.52 19.34
N GLN A 26 -6.70 13.64 19.03
CA GLN A 26 -6.44 12.21 18.99
C GLN A 26 -5.50 11.89 17.83
N THR A 27 -4.46 11.09 18.08
CA THR A 27 -3.48 10.70 17.06
C THR A 27 -3.86 9.35 16.47
N LEU A 28 -3.97 9.28 15.15
CA LEU A 28 -4.15 8.06 14.36
C LEU A 28 -2.88 7.79 13.55
N LEU A 29 -2.28 6.61 13.68
CA LEU A 29 -1.11 6.19 12.91
C LEU A 29 -1.51 5.17 11.84
N ASN A 30 -1.33 5.56 10.56
CA ASN A 30 -1.42 4.66 9.41
C ASN A 30 -0.03 4.14 9.06
N VAL A 31 0.16 2.82 9.13
CA VAL A 31 1.38 2.14 8.68
C VAL A 31 1.13 1.54 7.31
N SER A 32 1.78 2.10 6.29
CA SER A 32 1.49 1.87 4.88
C SER A 32 2.71 1.39 4.10
N TYR A 33 2.47 0.79 2.94
CA TYR A 33 3.53 0.48 1.99
C TYR A 33 3.89 1.70 1.11
N ASP A 34 5.08 1.66 0.49
CA ASP A 34 5.71 2.82 -0.14
C ASP A 34 4.88 3.58 -1.19
N PRO A 35 4.22 2.94 -2.18
CA PRO A 35 3.58 3.64 -3.28
C PRO A 35 2.38 4.53 -2.91
N THR A 36 1.92 4.50 -1.66
CA THR A 36 0.72 5.22 -1.22
C THR A 36 0.98 6.59 -0.61
N ARG A 37 2.21 7.09 -0.59
CA ARG A 37 2.60 8.32 0.13
C ARG A 37 1.76 9.52 -0.28
N GLU A 38 1.70 9.80 -1.56
CA GLU A 38 1.02 10.95 -2.14
C GLU A 38 -0.49 10.80 -2.00
N PHE A 39 -1.00 9.59 -2.22
CA PHE A 39 -2.40 9.25 -2.03
C PHE A 39 -2.88 9.54 -0.60
N TYR A 40 -2.21 8.98 0.40
CA TYR A 40 -2.61 9.20 1.79
C TYR A 40 -2.35 10.63 2.28
N SER A 41 -1.43 11.38 1.68
CA SER A 41 -1.27 12.80 1.98
C SER A 41 -2.54 13.60 1.67
N GLU A 42 -3.15 13.39 0.51
CA GLU A 42 -4.40 14.03 0.11
C GLU A 42 -5.61 13.43 0.84
N PHE A 43 -5.67 12.10 0.94
CA PHE A 43 -6.75 11.38 1.60
C PHE A 43 -6.90 11.80 3.07
N ASN A 44 -5.82 11.95 3.81
CA ASN A 44 -5.84 12.34 5.21
C ASN A 44 -6.46 13.73 5.42
N GLN A 45 -6.19 14.66 4.50
CA GLN A 45 -6.79 15.99 4.55
C GLN A 45 -8.31 15.91 4.34
N ALA A 46 -8.75 15.16 3.31
CA ALA A 46 -10.15 14.97 3.00
C ALA A 46 -10.90 14.25 4.12
N PHE A 47 -10.31 13.18 4.67
CA PHE A 47 -10.89 12.46 5.80
C PHE A 47 -11.01 13.34 7.04
N ASN A 48 -9.98 14.11 7.37
CA ASN A 48 -10.02 14.97 8.56
C ASN A 48 -11.08 16.07 8.44
N GLN A 49 -11.29 16.63 7.25
CA GLN A 49 -12.39 17.56 6.98
C GLN A 49 -13.75 16.87 7.16
N HIS A 50 -13.92 15.67 6.60
CA HIS A 50 -15.12 14.88 6.76
C HIS A 50 -15.42 14.55 8.23
N TRP A 51 -14.41 14.12 8.98
CA TRP A 51 -14.48 13.78 10.40
C TRP A 51 -14.94 14.99 11.25
N GLN A 52 -14.35 16.15 10.98
CA GLN A 52 -14.75 17.40 11.65
C GLN A 52 -16.18 17.85 11.29
N ALA A 53 -16.60 17.68 10.04
CA ALA A 53 -17.95 18.00 9.60
C ALA A 53 -19.02 17.15 10.31
N GLN A 54 -18.65 15.99 10.84
CA GLN A 54 -19.50 15.15 11.68
C GLN A 54 -19.51 15.58 13.17
N GLY A 55 -18.84 16.67 13.53
CA GLY A 55 -18.80 17.20 14.89
C GLY A 55 -17.67 16.68 15.77
N HIS A 56 -16.73 15.94 15.19
CA HIS A 56 -15.58 15.42 15.92
C HIS A 56 -14.41 16.43 15.97
N THR A 57 -13.55 16.29 16.96
CA THR A 57 -12.29 17.04 17.02
C THR A 57 -11.34 16.56 15.92
N ALA A 58 -10.59 17.50 15.33
CA ALA A 58 -9.56 17.17 14.33
C ALA A 58 -8.59 16.11 14.82
N LEU A 59 -8.25 15.18 13.93
CA LEU A 59 -7.26 14.13 14.19
C LEU A 59 -5.85 14.57 13.77
N GLN A 60 -4.85 14.17 14.53
CA GLN A 60 -3.48 14.19 14.08
C GLN A 60 -3.17 12.86 13.37
N ILE A 61 -3.29 12.84 12.04
CA ILE A 61 -3.04 11.61 11.27
C ILE A 61 -1.55 11.56 10.91
N GLN A 62 -0.87 10.56 11.44
CA GLN A 62 0.53 10.25 11.19
C GLN A 62 0.65 9.09 10.20
N GLN A 63 1.76 9.06 9.47
CA GLN A 63 2.04 8.01 8.49
C GLN A 63 3.45 7.46 8.65
N SER A 64 3.56 6.13 8.46
CA SER A 64 4.83 5.44 8.28
C SER A 64 4.79 4.71 6.94
N HIS A 65 5.79 4.92 6.09
CA HIS A 65 5.88 4.30 4.77
C HIS A 65 7.17 3.49 4.63
N GLY A 66 7.08 2.36 3.96
CA GLY A 66 8.22 1.47 3.69
C GLY A 66 7.79 0.22 2.92
N GLY A 67 8.71 -0.71 2.73
CA GLY A 67 8.37 -2.01 2.17
C GLY A 67 7.33 -2.72 3.04
N SER A 68 6.30 -3.31 2.44
CA SER A 68 5.11 -3.83 3.12
C SER A 68 5.45 -4.86 4.21
N GLY A 69 6.28 -5.85 3.90
CA GLY A 69 6.72 -6.84 4.88
C GLY A 69 7.57 -6.24 6.02
N LYS A 70 8.36 -5.18 5.74
CA LYS A 70 9.09 -4.44 6.77
C LYS A 70 8.12 -3.69 7.69
N GLN A 71 7.08 -3.07 7.13
CA GLN A 71 6.05 -2.37 7.89
C GLN A 71 5.25 -3.32 8.79
N ALA A 72 4.86 -4.49 8.28
CA ALA A 72 4.20 -5.53 9.08
C ALA A 72 5.09 -5.95 10.27
N ARG A 73 6.38 -6.22 10.04
CA ARG A 73 7.32 -6.56 11.12
C ARG A 73 7.41 -5.44 12.17
N SER A 74 7.51 -4.18 11.75
CA SER A 74 7.56 -3.05 12.69
C SER A 74 6.33 -3.01 13.61
N VAL A 75 5.14 -3.31 13.10
CA VAL A 75 3.92 -3.40 13.92
C VAL A 75 3.98 -4.60 14.87
N SER A 76 4.42 -5.76 14.42
CA SER A 76 4.57 -6.94 15.28
C SER A 76 5.65 -6.78 16.34
N GLU A 77 6.65 -5.93 16.11
CA GLU A 77 7.70 -5.54 17.04
C GLU A 77 7.30 -4.39 17.99
N GLY A 78 6.08 -3.85 17.85
CA GLY A 78 5.51 -2.91 18.80
C GLY A 78 5.24 -1.50 18.29
N LEU A 79 5.38 -1.22 17.00
CA LEU A 79 4.93 0.06 16.42
C LEU A 79 3.41 0.16 16.58
N ARG A 80 2.96 1.21 17.28
CA ARG A 80 1.56 1.38 17.68
C ARG A 80 0.67 1.91 16.55
N ALA A 81 0.62 1.20 15.43
CA ALA A 81 -0.28 1.51 14.33
C ALA A 81 -1.75 1.40 14.75
N ASP A 82 -2.58 2.31 14.32
CA ASP A 82 -4.04 2.20 14.44
C ASP A 82 -4.63 1.41 13.27
N VAL A 83 -4.12 1.69 12.08
CA VAL A 83 -4.46 1.00 10.86
C VAL A 83 -3.20 0.58 10.10
N VAL A 84 -3.32 -0.49 9.35
CA VAL A 84 -2.33 -0.93 8.36
C VAL A 84 -2.94 -0.88 6.98
N THR A 85 -2.19 -0.38 6.01
CA THR A 85 -2.58 -0.28 4.60
C THR A 85 -1.43 -0.82 3.77
N LEU A 86 -1.39 -2.15 3.65
CA LEU A 86 -0.22 -2.88 3.15
C LEU A 86 -0.42 -3.36 1.70
N ALA A 87 0.65 -3.89 1.11
CA ALA A 87 0.62 -4.27 -0.30
C ALA A 87 -0.13 -5.59 -0.56
N LEU A 88 -0.24 -6.48 0.45
CA LEU A 88 -0.79 -7.81 0.26
C LEU A 88 -1.36 -8.41 1.56
N ALA A 89 -2.35 -9.28 1.42
CA ALA A 89 -3.04 -9.88 2.55
C ALA A 89 -2.11 -10.73 3.44
N GLY A 90 -1.14 -11.41 2.86
CA GLY A 90 -0.20 -12.22 3.63
C GLY A 90 0.61 -11.45 4.67
N ASP A 91 0.91 -10.16 4.42
CA ASP A 91 1.60 -9.31 5.39
C ASP A 91 0.68 -8.90 6.56
N ILE A 92 -0.63 -8.76 6.32
CA ILE A 92 -1.63 -8.51 7.38
C ILE A 92 -1.91 -9.81 8.17
N ASP A 93 -2.02 -10.94 7.50
CA ASP A 93 -2.16 -12.26 8.14
C ASP A 93 -1.02 -12.55 9.11
N GLU A 94 0.20 -12.09 8.79
CA GLU A 94 1.35 -12.22 9.69
C GLU A 94 1.14 -11.49 11.01
N LEU A 95 0.47 -10.36 11.02
CA LEU A 95 0.12 -9.65 12.26
C LEU A 95 -0.82 -10.46 13.16
N HIS A 96 -1.74 -11.23 12.55
CA HIS A 96 -2.56 -12.16 13.31
C HIS A 96 -1.72 -13.32 13.87
N ARG A 97 -0.88 -13.93 13.04
CA ARG A 97 -0.06 -15.09 13.43
C ARG A 97 0.98 -14.76 14.49
N SER A 98 1.68 -13.63 14.33
CA SER A 98 2.80 -13.24 15.22
C SER A 98 2.40 -12.74 16.59
N GLY A 99 1.16 -12.31 16.80
CA GLY A 99 0.77 -11.75 18.09
C GLY A 99 -0.70 -11.41 18.27
N LYS A 100 -1.56 -11.87 17.38
CA LYS A 100 -2.99 -11.55 17.39
C LYS A 100 -3.24 -10.05 17.51
N TRP A 101 -2.49 -9.25 16.73
CA TRP A 101 -2.62 -7.80 16.70
C TRP A 101 -3.97 -7.35 16.17
N LEU A 102 -4.57 -8.18 15.30
CA LEU A 102 -5.92 -8.04 14.74
C LEU A 102 -6.59 -9.42 14.68
N ALA A 103 -7.90 -9.44 14.51
CA ALA A 103 -8.65 -10.68 14.43
C ALA A 103 -8.42 -11.40 13.08
N GLN A 104 -8.67 -12.70 13.06
CA GLN A 104 -8.48 -13.54 11.87
C GLN A 104 -9.43 -13.19 10.73
N ASP A 105 -10.60 -12.65 11.06
CA ASP A 105 -11.66 -12.28 10.12
C ASP A 105 -11.51 -10.88 9.52
N TRP A 106 -10.37 -10.25 9.66
CA TRP A 106 -10.11 -8.87 9.24
C TRP A 106 -10.50 -8.59 7.78
N GLN A 107 -10.30 -9.57 6.88
CA GLN A 107 -10.65 -9.41 5.45
C GLN A 107 -12.14 -9.26 5.20
N THR A 108 -12.99 -9.78 6.07
CA THR A 108 -14.45 -9.73 5.90
C THR A 108 -15.11 -8.48 6.46
N ARG A 109 -14.32 -7.61 7.12
CA ARG A 109 -14.84 -6.42 7.80
C ARG A 109 -15.18 -5.28 6.86
N LEU A 110 -14.51 -5.21 5.70
CA LEU A 110 -14.77 -4.20 4.69
C LEU A 110 -15.05 -4.87 3.34
N ALA A 111 -15.64 -4.13 2.43
CA ALA A 111 -15.99 -4.64 1.10
C ALA A 111 -14.74 -5.08 0.32
N HIS A 112 -14.94 -5.97 -0.66
CA HIS A 112 -13.91 -6.49 -1.55
C HIS A 112 -12.71 -7.13 -0.82
N GLY A 113 -12.96 -7.88 0.25
CA GLY A 113 -11.88 -8.47 1.04
C GLY A 113 -10.99 -7.44 1.71
N SER A 114 -11.59 -6.32 2.16
CA SER A 114 -10.88 -5.16 2.74
C SER A 114 -9.89 -4.50 1.79
N THR A 115 -10.17 -4.52 0.47
CA THR A 115 -9.32 -3.94 -0.58
C THR A 115 -10.04 -2.78 -1.26
N PRO A 116 -9.81 -1.52 -0.84
CA PRO A 116 -10.56 -0.36 -1.31
C PRO A 116 -10.24 0.08 -2.73
N TYR A 117 -9.10 -0.27 -3.26
CA TYR A 117 -8.63 0.04 -4.62
C TYR A 117 -7.71 -1.07 -5.12
N THR A 118 -7.39 -1.02 -6.41
CA THR A 118 -6.48 -1.99 -7.03
C THR A 118 -5.38 -1.29 -7.83
N SER A 119 -4.40 -2.05 -8.25
CA SER A 119 -3.37 -1.64 -9.20
C SER A 119 -2.95 -2.85 -10.03
N THR A 120 -1.94 -2.69 -10.84
CA THR A 120 -1.33 -3.78 -11.60
C THR A 120 0.15 -3.49 -11.85
N ILE A 121 0.87 -4.43 -12.47
CA ILE A 121 2.28 -4.27 -12.79
C ILE A 121 2.39 -3.88 -14.26
N VAL A 122 3.16 -2.84 -14.50
CA VAL A 122 3.54 -2.32 -15.82
C VAL A 122 5.06 -2.15 -15.89
N PHE A 123 5.58 -1.86 -17.08
CA PHE A 123 6.99 -1.56 -17.27
C PHE A 123 7.17 -0.05 -17.48
N LEU A 124 8.05 0.56 -16.70
CA LEU A 124 8.51 1.92 -16.95
C LEU A 124 9.85 1.82 -17.68
N VAL A 125 9.95 2.39 -18.87
CA VAL A 125 11.16 2.36 -19.70
C VAL A 125 11.63 3.79 -19.99
N ARG A 126 12.88 3.91 -20.45
CA ARG A 126 13.43 5.19 -20.93
C ARG A 126 12.64 5.66 -22.14
N LYS A 127 12.49 6.98 -22.31
CA LYS A 127 11.77 7.57 -23.44
C LYS A 127 12.30 7.08 -24.78
N GLY A 128 11.36 6.77 -25.69
CA GLY A 128 11.67 6.18 -27.00
C GLY A 128 12.01 4.70 -26.96
N ASN A 129 11.91 4.08 -25.78
CA ASN A 129 12.11 2.64 -25.57
C ASN A 129 13.34 2.07 -26.33
N PRO A 130 14.57 2.54 -26.04
CA PRO A 130 15.75 2.21 -26.85
C PRO A 130 16.11 0.72 -26.87
N LYS A 131 15.59 -0.03 -25.90
CA LYS A 131 15.76 -1.51 -25.82
C LYS A 131 14.62 -2.28 -26.46
N GLN A 132 13.61 -1.59 -27.01
CA GLN A 132 12.45 -2.19 -27.67
C GLN A 132 11.71 -3.21 -26.82
N ILE A 133 11.57 -2.90 -25.52
CA ILE A 133 10.88 -3.75 -24.54
C ILE A 133 9.38 -3.64 -24.80
N GLN A 134 8.71 -4.77 -25.08
CA GLN A 134 7.29 -4.84 -25.35
C GLN A 134 6.54 -5.75 -24.39
N ASP A 135 7.19 -6.85 -23.95
CA ASP A 135 6.59 -7.84 -23.07
C ASP A 135 7.62 -8.49 -22.15
N TRP A 136 7.19 -9.40 -21.31
CA TRP A 136 7.99 -10.10 -20.31
C TRP A 136 9.18 -10.87 -20.89
N ASP A 137 9.04 -11.45 -22.09
CA ASP A 137 10.13 -12.20 -22.76
C ASP A 137 11.31 -11.30 -23.19
N ASP A 138 11.08 -10.00 -23.34
CA ASP A 138 12.16 -9.06 -23.58
C ASP A 138 13.06 -8.88 -22.35
N LEU A 139 12.51 -9.07 -21.15
CA LEU A 139 13.21 -8.85 -19.88
C LEU A 139 14.27 -9.92 -19.58
N VAL A 140 14.20 -11.08 -20.26
CA VAL A 140 15.15 -12.17 -20.09
C VAL A 140 16.24 -12.20 -21.19
N LYS A 141 16.23 -11.20 -22.09
CA LYS A 141 17.24 -11.07 -23.15
C LYS A 141 18.58 -10.60 -22.59
N PRO A 142 19.71 -11.07 -23.17
CA PRO A 142 21.01 -10.58 -22.79
C PRO A 142 21.15 -9.06 -22.99
N GLY A 143 21.77 -8.37 -22.03
CA GLY A 143 22.03 -6.94 -22.09
C GLY A 143 20.83 -6.05 -21.75
N ILE A 144 19.77 -6.62 -21.21
CA ILE A 144 18.69 -5.90 -20.55
C ILE A 144 18.98 -5.83 -19.05
N SER A 145 18.82 -4.65 -18.45
CA SER A 145 18.95 -4.43 -17.01
C SER A 145 17.59 -4.10 -16.40
N VAL A 146 17.11 -4.99 -15.53
CA VAL A 146 15.78 -4.89 -14.91
C VAL A 146 15.91 -4.37 -13.48
N ILE A 147 15.12 -3.38 -13.12
CA ILE A 147 15.01 -2.87 -11.75
C ILE A 147 13.69 -3.37 -11.15
N THR A 148 13.81 -3.98 -9.98
CA THR A 148 12.67 -4.43 -9.16
C THR A 148 13.11 -4.49 -7.70
N PRO A 149 12.23 -4.23 -6.71
CA PRO A 149 12.62 -4.36 -5.31
C PRO A 149 12.72 -5.82 -4.86
N ASN A 150 13.20 -6.02 -3.64
CA ASN A 150 13.42 -7.34 -3.06
C ASN A 150 12.12 -7.98 -2.55
N PRO A 151 11.70 -9.16 -3.04
CA PRO A 151 10.50 -9.87 -2.56
C PRO A 151 10.51 -10.26 -1.07
N LYS A 152 11.69 -10.34 -0.44
CA LYS A 152 11.80 -10.62 1.01
C LYS A 152 11.37 -9.42 1.88
N THR A 153 11.40 -8.21 1.35
CA THR A 153 11.12 -6.98 2.12
C THR A 153 9.96 -6.16 1.55
N SER A 154 9.72 -6.25 0.24
CA SER A 154 8.74 -5.48 -0.50
C SER A 154 7.57 -6.34 -0.95
N GLY A 155 6.37 -6.01 -0.49
CA GLY A 155 5.15 -6.62 -1.01
C GLY A 155 4.91 -6.28 -2.48
N GLY A 156 5.31 -5.07 -2.92
CA GLY A 156 5.26 -4.71 -4.34
C GLY A 156 6.10 -5.64 -5.21
N ALA A 157 7.27 -6.02 -4.74
CA ALA A 157 8.14 -6.98 -5.44
C ALA A 157 7.52 -8.37 -5.56
N ARG A 158 6.74 -8.81 -4.56
CA ARG A 158 6.03 -10.10 -4.64
C ARG A 158 4.99 -10.08 -5.76
N TRP A 159 4.27 -8.98 -5.93
CA TRP A 159 3.36 -8.80 -7.06
C TRP A 159 4.10 -8.78 -8.40
N ASN A 160 5.27 -8.13 -8.50
CA ASN A 160 6.11 -8.13 -9.70
C ASN A 160 6.54 -9.56 -10.06
N PHE A 161 7.02 -10.32 -9.06
CA PHE A 161 7.43 -11.71 -9.22
C PHE A 161 6.27 -12.59 -9.72
N LEU A 162 5.10 -12.48 -9.08
CA LEU A 162 3.93 -13.27 -9.45
C LEU A 162 3.37 -12.91 -10.83
N ALA A 163 3.45 -11.64 -11.25
CA ALA A 163 3.10 -11.24 -12.61
C ALA A 163 4.03 -11.88 -13.66
N ALA A 164 5.34 -11.86 -13.41
CA ALA A 164 6.33 -12.55 -14.27
C ALA A 164 6.10 -14.06 -14.30
N TRP A 165 5.82 -14.67 -13.16
CA TRP A 165 5.50 -16.10 -13.05
C TRP A 165 4.22 -16.44 -13.83
N ALA A 166 3.17 -15.62 -13.73
CA ALA A 166 1.92 -15.85 -14.44
C ALA A 166 2.10 -15.81 -15.96
N TYR A 167 2.91 -14.85 -16.46
CA TYR A 167 3.29 -14.84 -17.88
C TYR A 167 4.05 -16.11 -18.28
N ALA A 168 5.10 -16.43 -17.52
CA ALA A 168 5.90 -17.63 -17.79
C ALA A 168 5.04 -18.89 -17.81
N LYS A 169 4.16 -19.06 -16.82
CA LYS A 169 3.31 -20.25 -16.70
C LYS A 169 2.30 -20.40 -17.83
N GLN A 170 1.82 -19.30 -18.45
CA GLN A 170 0.94 -19.39 -19.62
C GLN A 170 1.67 -19.86 -20.88
N ASN A 171 2.98 -19.65 -20.94
CA ASN A 171 3.82 -19.96 -22.11
C ASN A 171 4.73 -21.18 -21.86
N ALA A 172 4.78 -21.70 -20.64
CA ALA A 172 5.64 -22.81 -20.24
C ALA A 172 4.90 -24.16 -20.27
N ALA A 173 5.62 -25.23 -20.53
CA ALA A 173 5.10 -26.58 -20.47
C ALA A 173 5.01 -27.10 -19.02
N SER A 174 5.81 -26.57 -18.11
CA SER A 174 5.92 -27.02 -16.71
C SER A 174 6.17 -25.85 -15.73
N ASP A 175 6.09 -26.13 -14.43
CA ASP A 175 6.50 -25.19 -13.38
C ASP A 175 8.02 -24.96 -13.40
N HIS A 176 8.79 -25.96 -13.81
CA HIS A 176 10.24 -25.82 -13.96
C HIS A 176 10.59 -24.81 -15.05
N ASP A 177 9.93 -24.87 -16.21
CA ASP A 177 10.17 -23.88 -17.29
C ASP A 177 9.77 -22.45 -16.84
N ALA A 178 8.71 -22.32 -16.03
CA ALA A 178 8.33 -21.03 -15.46
C ALA A 178 9.39 -20.52 -14.46
N GLN A 179 9.93 -21.42 -13.64
CA GLN A 179 11.03 -21.10 -12.71
C GLN A 179 12.28 -20.66 -13.47
N ASP A 180 12.68 -21.37 -14.52
CA ASP A 180 13.83 -21.02 -15.36
C ASP A 180 13.66 -19.65 -16.03
N PHE A 181 12.44 -19.32 -16.45
CA PHE A 181 12.13 -17.99 -16.99
C PHE A 181 12.35 -16.89 -15.95
N VAL A 182 11.77 -17.04 -14.76
CA VAL A 182 11.89 -16.04 -13.69
C VAL A 182 13.34 -15.97 -13.19
N GLN A 183 14.06 -17.07 -13.13
CA GLN A 183 15.51 -17.08 -12.81
C GLN A 183 16.31 -16.24 -13.81
N ARG A 184 16.05 -16.39 -15.11
CA ARG A 184 16.71 -15.57 -16.14
C ARG A 184 16.34 -14.09 -16.03
N LEU A 185 15.09 -13.77 -15.65
CA LEU A 185 14.69 -12.39 -15.37
C LEU A 185 15.51 -11.82 -14.21
N PHE A 186 15.61 -12.55 -13.09
CA PHE A 186 16.35 -12.11 -11.91
C PHE A 186 17.88 -12.09 -12.14
N ALA A 187 18.40 -12.87 -13.06
CA ALA A 187 19.80 -12.76 -13.50
C ALA A 187 20.11 -11.40 -14.18
N ASN A 188 19.10 -10.71 -14.71
CA ASN A 188 19.17 -9.38 -15.28
C ASN A 188 18.91 -8.25 -14.25
N VAL A 189 18.71 -8.59 -12.96
CA VAL A 189 18.46 -7.62 -11.88
C VAL A 189 19.77 -7.30 -11.16
N PRO A 190 20.36 -6.11 -11.38
CA PRO A 190 21.67 -5.76 -10.80
C PRO A 190 21.58 -5.37 -9.32
N VAL A 191 20.43 -4.97 -8.83
CA VAL A 191 20.21 -4.52 -7.44
C VAL A 191 18.79 -4.82 -7.00
N LEU A 192 18.63 -5.27 -5.75
CA LEU A 192 17.35 -5.49 -5.10
C LEU A 192 17.15 -4.45 -3.98
N ASP A 193 16.44 -3.38 -4.28
CA ASP A 193 16.09 -2.35 -3.32
C ASP A 193 15.09 -2.86 -2.26
N SER A 194 15.13 -2.28 -1.07
CA SER A 194 14.29 -2.74 0.06
C SER A 194 12.79 -2.46 -0.08
N GLY A 195 12.38 -1.62 -1.03
CA GLY A 195 10.98 -1.24 -1.26
C GLY A 195 10.76 -0.63 -2.63
N ALA A 196 9.49 -0.51 -3.04
CA ALA A 196 9.12 -0.04 -4.38
C ALA A 196 9.63 1.37 -4.67
N ARG A 197 9.49 2.34 -3.76
CA ARG A 197 9.96 3.71 -3.95
C ARG A 197 11.49 3.77 -4.08
N ALA A 198 12.24 2.93 -3.37
CA ALA A 198 13.69 2.87 -3.53
C ALA A 198 14.06 2.36 -4.93
N ALA A 199 13.40 1.32 -5.44
CA ALA A 199 13.60 0.82 -6.80
C ALA A 199 13.23 1.88 -7.86
N THR A 200 12.11 2.61 -7.66
CA THR A 200 11.73 3.72 -8.52
C THR A 200 12.84 4.78 -8.56
N ASN A 201 13.39 5.18 -7.41
CA ASN A 201 14.50 6.15 -7.34
C ASN A 201 15.78 5.62 -8.00
N THR A 202 16.10 4.35 -7.82
CA THR A 202 17.24 3.69 -8.49
C THR A 202 17.12 3.80 -10.01
N PHE A 203 15.91 3.57 -10.53
CA PHE A 203 15.64 3.73 -11.95
C PHE A 203 15.58 5.20 -12.36
N THR A 204 14.73 6.02 -11.76
CA THR A 204 14.44 7.38 -12.25
C THR A 204 15.55 8.37 -11.93
N ASN A 205 16.04 8.43 -10.69
CA ASN A 205 16.96 9.44 -10.21
C ASN A 205 18.43 9.02 -10.40
N ASN A 206 18.75 7.74 -10.17
CA ASN A 206 20.12 7.24 -10.30
C ASN A 206 20.46 6.79 -11.73
N GLY A 207 19.47 6.73 -12.62
CA GLY A 207 19.66 6.38 -14.03
C GLY A 207 20.02 4.91 -14.27
N MET A 208 19.86 4.03 -13.30
CA MET A 208 20.17 2.61 -13.42
C MET A 208 19.04 1.83 -14.12
N GLY A 209 19.43 0.82 -14.90
CA GLY A 209 18.52 -0.10 -15.57
C GLY A 209 17.88 0.44 -16.84
N ASP A 210 17.38 -0.48 -17.63
CA ASP A 210 16.67 -0.23 -18.90
C ASP A 210 15.15 -0.22 -18.68
N VAL A 211 14.68 -1.00 -17.71
CA VAL A 211 13.26 -1.17 -17.37
C VAL A 211 13.08 -1.31 -15.85
N LEU A 212 12.03 -0.66 -15.34
CA LEU A 212 11.54 -0.84 -13.98
C LEU A 212 10.24 -1.63 -14.01
N LEU A 213 10.17 -2.73 -13.27
CA LEU A 213 8.89 -3.36 -12.94
C LEU A 213 8.20 -2.52 -11.88
N ALA A 214 7.17 -1.79 -12.28
CA ALA A 214 6.50 -0.82 -11.44
C ALA A 214 5.03 -1.18 -11.22
N TRP A 215 4.51 -0.80 -10.07
CA TRP A 215 3.07 -0.64 -9.93
C TRP A 215 2.59 0.50 -10.84
N GLU A 216 1.42 0.33 -11.43
CA GLU A 216 0.86 1.28 -12.40
C GLU A 216 0.82 2.71 -11.85
N ASN A 217 0.41 2.90 -10.60
CA ASN A 217 0.39 4.20 -9.94
C ASN A 217 1.78 4.83 -9.78
N GLU A 218 2.82 4.05 -9.47
CA GLU A 218 4.21 4.54 -9.37
C GLU A 218 4.75 4.93 -10.75
N ALA A 219 4.40 4.17 -11.79
CA ALA A 219 4.80 4.49 -13.15
C ALA A 219 4.18 5.83 -13.63
N TYR A 220 2.88 6.02 -13.42
CA TYR A 220 2.22 7.28 -13.74
C TYR A 220 2.73 8.46 -12.89
N LEU A 221 3.00 8.22 -11.60
CA LEU A 221 3.59 9.24 -10.74
C LEU A 221 4.97 9.66 -11.26
N SER A 222 5.79 8.70 -11.69
CA SER A 222 7.10 8.96 -12.30
C SER A 222 7.00 9.81 -13.56
N LEU A 223 6.00 9.56 -14.42
CA LEU A 223 5.75 10.42 -15.59
C LEU A 223 5.33 11.84 -15.19
N LYS A 224 4.59 11.99 -14.09
CA LYS A 224 4.13 13.29 -13.60
C LYS A 224 5.24 14.11 -12.94
N GLU A 225 6.15 13.44 -12.22
CA GLU A 225 7.22 14.08 -11.44
C GLU A 225 8.47 14.42 -12.26
N HIS A 226 8.65 13.77 -13.41
CA HIS A 226 9.80 13.99 -14.29
C HIS A 226 9.37 14.71 -15.59
N SER A 227 10.34 15.08 -16.41
CA SER A 227 10.04 15.68 -17.71
C SER A 227 9.23 14.70 -18.60
N ALA A 228 8.35 15.22 -19.43
CA ALA A 228 7.53 14.40 -20.36
C ALA A 228 8.37 13.50 -21.30
N ASP A 229 9.67 13.81 -21.45
CA ASP A 229 10.62 13.10 -22.31
C ASP A 229 11.56 12.17 -21.52
N ALA A 230 11.28 11.90 -20.22
CA ALA A 230 12.14 11.03 -19.44
C ALA A 230 11.81 9.54 -19.60
N PHE A 231 10.52 9.21 -19.55
CA PHE A 231 10.05 7.82 -19.46
C PHE A 231 8.78 7.60 -20.28
N GLU A 232 8.47 6.33 -20.50
CA GLU A 232 7.18 5.88 -21.02
C GLU A 232 6.77 4.55 -20.38
N ILE A 233 5.45 4.30 -20.36
CA ILE A 233 4.88 3.08 -19.79
C ILE A 233 4.61 2.10 -20.92
N ILE A 234 5.09 0.87 -20.74
CA ILE A 234 4.77 -0.28 -21.58
C ILE A 234 3.83 -1.19 -20.80
N THR A 235 2.71 -1.51 -21.40
CA THR A 235 1.71 -2.41 -20.85
C THR A 235 2.00 -3.83 -21.34
N PRO A 236 2.32 -4.79 -20.45
CA PRO A 236 2.59 -6.16 -20.87
C PRO A 236 1.32 -6.89 -21.35
N SER A 237 1.48 -7.97 -22.09
CA SER A 237 0.36 -8.78 -22.61
C SER A 237 -0.51 -9.40 -21.52
N ILE A 238 0.06 -9.64 -20.35
CA ILE A 238 -0.61 -10.13 -19.13
C ILE A 238 0.06 -9.52 -17.90
N SER A 239 -0.74 -9.26 -16.89
CA SER A 239 -0.27 -8.84 -15.57
C SER A 239 -1.14 -9.46 -14.48
N ILE A 240 -0.96 -8.99 -13.23
CA ILE A 240 -1.71 -9.46 -12.07
C ILE A 240 -2.55 -8.34 -11.49
N LEU A 241 -3.77 -8.66 -11.02
CA LEU A 241 -4.60 -7.75 -10.26
C LEU A 241 -4.00 -7.60 -8.85
N ALA A 242 -3.32 -6.51 -8.62
CA ALA A 242 -2.78 -6.19 -7.31
C ALA A 242 -3.87 -5.59 -6.42
N GLU A 243 -4.14 -6.24 -5.31
CA GLU A 243 -5.22 -5.93 -4.38
C GLU A 243 -4.65 -5.58 -3.00
N PRO A 244 -4.20 -4.33 -2.79
CA PRO A 244 -3.63 -3.91 -1.51
C PRO A 244 -4.71 -3.76 -0.44
N PRO A 245 -4.66 -4.58 0.63
CA PRO A 245 -5.67 -4.58 1.66
C PRO A 245 -5.38 -3.59 2.78
N VAL A 246 -6.43 -3.30 3.55
CA VAL A 246 -6.38 -2.44 4.71
C VAL A 246 -7.01 -3.12 5.93
N ALA A 247 -6.52 -2.84 7.13
CA ALA A 247 -7.08 -3.41 8.35
C ALA A 247 -6.86 -2.50 9.56
N VAL A 248 -7.79 -2.54 10.51
CA VAL A 248 -7.63 -1.97 11.85
C VAL A 248 -6.73 -2.88 12.68
N VAL A 249 -5.77 -2.31 13.40
CA VAL A 249 -4.94 -3.03 14.37
C VAL A 249 -5.66 -3.07 15.71
N ASP A 250 -6.53 -4.04 15.91
CA ASP A 250 -7.48 -4.14 17.02
C ASP A 250 -6.85 -3.88 18.38
N ARG A 251 -5.73 -4.56 18.66
CA ARG A 251 -5.03 -4.46 19.94
C ARG A 251 -4.55 -3.05 20.27
N ASN A 252 -4.18 -2.29 19.25
CA ASN A 252 -3.67 -0.93 19.43
C ASN A 252 -4.81 0.07 19.57
N VAL A 253 -5.84 0.00 18.72
CA VAL A 253 -6.97 0.94 18.77
C VAL A 253 -7.75 0.80 20.07
N ASP A 254 -7.89 -0.42 20.62
CA ASP A 254 -8.53 -0.64 21.92
C ASP A 254 -7.74 -0.02 23.07
N ARG A 255 -6.42 -0.15 23.05
CA ARG A 255 -5.54 0.46 24.07
C ARG A 255 -5.51 1.98 23.99
N LYS A 256 -5.60 2.54 22.78
CA LYS A 256 -5.51 3.98 22.51
C LYS A 256 -6.88 4.67 22.58
N GLY A 257 -7.98 3.93 22.54
CA GLY A 257 -9.33 4.47 22.40
C GLY A 257 -9.60 5.11 21.05
N THR A 258 -8.91 4.65 19.98
CA THR A 258 -8.99 5.23 18.63
C THR A 258 -9.86 4.43 17.68
N ARG A 259 -10.52 3.36 18.14
CA ARG A 259 -11.25 2.40 17.28
C ARG A 259 -12.24 3.08 16.34
N ALA A 260 -13.11 3.96 16.84
CA ALA A 260 -14.12 4.62 16.01
C ALA A 260 -13.48 5.47 14.89
N ALA A 261 -12.40 6.19 15.19
CA ALA A 261 -11.68 6.97 14.19
C ALA A 261 -10.96 6.09 13.17
N ALA A 262 -10.37 4.96 13.60
CA ALA A 262 -9.68 4.02 12.73
C ALA A 262 -10.64 3.29 11.77
N GLU A 263 -11.79 2.86 12.27
CA GLU A 263 -12.83 2.23 11.45
C GLU A 263 -13.40 3.23 10.44
N ALA A 264 -13.80 4.43 10.87
CA ALA A 264 -14.29 5.48 9.99
C ALA A 264 -13.24 5.89 8.92
N TYR A 265 -11.94 5.91 9.28
CA TYR A 265 -10.85 6.20 8.35
C TYR A 265 -10.77 5.17 7.22
N LEU A 266 -10.86 3.88 7.54
CA LEU A 266 -10.84 2.82 6.53
C LEU A 266 -12.13 2.76 5.71
N GLU A 267 -13.29 2.98 6.33
CA GLU A 267 -14.58 3.05 5.62
C GLU A 267 -14.61 4.21 4.61
N TYR A 268 -14.01 5.35 4.95
CA TYR A 268 -13.97 6.51 4.06
C TYR A 268 -13.18 6.27 2.77
N LEU A 269 -12.28 5.27 2.73
CA LEU A 269 -11.62 4.83 1.50
C LEU A 269 -12.62 4.35 0.43
N TYR A 270 -13.77 3.82 0.85
CA TYR A 270 -14.83 3.33 -0.04
C TYR A 270 -15.85 4.41 -0.42
N SER A 271 -15.78 5.59 0.18
CA SER A 271 -16.63 6.73 -0.20
C SER A 271 -16.30 7.22 -1.61
N ASP A 272 -17.24 7.90 -2.25
CA ASP A 272 -16.99 8.52 -3.55
C ASP A 272 -15.78 9.46 -3.55
N VAL A 273 -15.57 10.19 -2.46
CA VAL A 273 -14.39 11.06 -2.31
C VAL A 273 -13.11 10.24 -2.23
N GLY A 274 -13.07 9.21 -1.36
CA GLY A 274 -11.92 8.32 -1.24
C GLY A 274 -11.57 7.63 -2.55
N GLN A 275 -12.58 7.17 -3.29
CA GLN A 275 -12.40 6.51 -4.59
C GLN A 275 -11.89 7.47 -5.69
N ARG A 276 -12.37 8.72 -5.73
CA ARG A 276 -11.85 9.73 -6.66
C ARG A 276 -10.42 10.13 -6.33
N ILE A 277 -10.07 10.25 -5.03
CA ILE A 277 -8.68 10.49 -4.63
C ILE A 277 -7.80 9.30 -5.06
N ALA A 278 -8.25 8.05 -4.87
CA ALA A 278 -7.52 6.88 -5.34
C ALA A 278 -7.26 6.95 -6.86
N ALA A 279 -8.30 7.23 -7.67
CA ALA A 279 -8.17 7.37 -9.12
C ALA A 279 -7.23 8.51 -9.53
N LYS A 280 -7.31 9.67 -8.88
CA LYS A 280 -6.42 10.82 -9.09
C LYS A 280 -4.95 10.49 -8.84
N HIS A 281 -4.68 9.55 -7.92
CA HIS A 281 -3.36 9.02 -7.62
C HIS A 281 -3.06 7.70 -8.35
N PHE A 282 -3.78 7.45 -9.44
CA PHE A 282 -3.57 6.33 -10.37
C PHE A 282 -3.80 4.94 -9.77
N TYR A 283 -4.55 4.84 -8.67
CA TYR A 283 -5.13 3.58 -8.23
C TYR A 283 -6.46 3.34 -8.91
N ARG A 284 -6.72 2.10 -9.29
CA ARG A 284 -7.98 1.70 -9.94
C ARG A 284 -9.08 1.61 -8.89
N PRO A 285 -10.12 2.46 -8.93
CA PRO A 285 -11.19 2.45 -7.94
C PRO A 285 -12.07 1.20 -8.05
N ARG A 286 -12.71 0.82 -6.95
CA ARG A 286 -13.72 -0.25 -6.92
C ARG A 286 -15.11 0.24 -7.32
N ASN A 287 -15.38 1.52 -7.20
CA ASN A 287 -16.65 2.12 -7.59
C ASN A 287 -16.73 2.24 -9.11
N THR A 288 -17.70 1.53 -9.71
CA THR A 288 -17.87 1.45 -11.18
C THR A 288 -18.12 2.81 -11.83
N ALA A 289 -18.93 3.67 -11.18
CA ALA A 289 -19.21 5.00 -11.72
C ALA A 289 -17.94 5.86 -11.77
N ILE A 290 -17.13 5.81 -10.71
CA ILE A 290 -15.86 6.53 -10.65
C ILE A 290 -14.83 5.91 -11.59
N THR A 291 -14.81 4.58 -11.76
CA THR A 291 -13.98 3.93 -12.80
C THR A 291 -14.30 4.48 -14.19
N GLN A 292 -15.56 4.75 -14.50
CA GLN A 292 -15.95 5.34 -15.77
C GLN A 292 -15.53 6.81 -15.92
N GLU A 293 -15.56 7.58 -14.82
CA GLU A 293 -15.04 8.97 -14.82
C GLU A 293 -13.55 9.03 -15.20
N PHE A 294 -12.78 7.98 -14.92
CA PHE A 294 -11.34 7.88 -15.18
C PHE A 294 -10.97 6.83 -16.24
N ALA A 295 -11.92 6.44 -17.10
CA ALA A 295 -11.72 5.34 -18.05
C ALA A 295 -10.52 5.54 -18.99
N ASP A 296 -10.27 6.77 -19.44
CA ASP A 296 -9.17 7.11 -20.33
C ASP A 296 -7.79 7.05 -19.66
N GLN A 297 -7.75 6.99 -18.32
CA GLN A 297 -6.49 6.97 -17.56
C GLN A 297 -5.86 5.58 -17.52
N PHE A 298 -6.67 4.52 -17.57
CA PHE A 298 -6.20 3.15 -17.32
C PHE A 298 -6.27 2.29 -18.57
N ALA A 299 -5.15 1.69 -18.94
CA ALA A 299 -5.12 0.72 -20.03
C ALA A 299 -5.96 -0.52 -19.71
N THR A 300 -6.57 -1.10 -20.74
CA THR A 300 -7.18 -2.43 -20.63
C THR A 300 -6.09 -3.49 -20.63
N LEU A 301 -6.09 -4.35 -19.61
CA LEU A 301 -5.10 -5.40 -19.41
C LEU A 301 -5.77 -6.75 -19.19
N LYS A 302 -5.10 -7.81 -19.64
CA LYS A 302 -5.41 -9.18 -19.20
C LYS A 302 -4.77 -9.39 -17.82
N LEU A 303 -5.59 -9.56 -16.79
CA LEU A 303 -5.15 -9.72 -15.42
C LEU A 303 -5.48 -11.12 -14.91
N VAL A 304 -4.52 -11.75 -14.22
CA VAL A 304 -4.79 -12.90 -13.36
C VAL A 304 -5.02 -12.42 -11.94
N THR A 305 -5.75 -13.20 -11.14
CA THR A 305 -5.95 -12.92 -9.72
C THR A 305 -5.08 -13.82 -8.86
N ILE A 306 -4.81 -13.39 -7.63
CA ILE A 306 -4.04 -14.20 -6.68
C ILE A 306 -4.80 -15.48 -6.31
N ASP A 307 -6.13 -15.41 -6.21
CA ASP A 307 -6.96 -16.54 -5.82
C ASP A 307 -7.10 -17.57 -6.94
N ASP A 308 -7.46 -17.13 -8.14
CA ASP A 308 -7.70 -18.06 -9.26
C ASP A 308 -6.43 -18.70 -9.80
N PHE A 309 -5.32 -17.97 -9.83
CA PHE A 309 -4.09 -18.44 -10.45
C PHE A 309 -3.10 -19.07 -9.48
N PHE A 310 -3.07 -18.59 -8.21
CA PHE A 310 -2.09 -19.00 -7.21
C PHE A 310 -2.70 -19.68 -5.98
N GLY A 311 -4.03 -19.83 -5.92
CA GLY A 311 -4.74 -20.41 -4.77
C GLY A 311 -4.74 -19.52 -3.52
N GLY A 312 -4.55 -18.21 -3.70
CA GLY A 312 -4.54 -17.22 -2.63
C GLY A 312 -3.16 -16.94 -2.03
N TRP A 313 -3.09 -15.89 -1.20
CA TRP A 313 -1.82 -15.44 -0.62
C TRP A 313 -1.15 -16.46 0.28
N GLN A 314 -1.90 -17.28 1.01
CA GLN A 314 -1.30 -18.29 1.88
C GLN A 314 -0.49 -19.29 1.09
N GLN A 315 -1.03 -19.78 -0.04
CA GLN A 315 -0.35 -20.73 -0.91
C GLN A 315 0.81 -20.05 -1.65
N ALA A 316 0.60 -18.88 -2.23
CA ALA A 316 1.64 -18.13 -2.93
C ALA A 316 2.82 -17.80 -1.99
N GLN A 317 2.55 -17.36 -0.76
CA GLN A 317 3.59 -17.08 0.22
C GLN A 317 4.42 -18.33 0.55
N ALA A 318 3.75 -19.46 0.80
CA ALA A 318 4.42 -20.70 1.14
C ALA A 318 5.28 -21.24 -0.01
N GLN A 319 4.78 -21.17 -1.23
CA GLN A 319 5.46 -21.68 -2.42
C GLN A 319 6.64 -20.80 -2.85
N PHE A 320 6.45 -19.48 -2.86
CA PHE A 320 7.40 -18.58 -3.52
C PHE A 320 8.31 -17.81 -2.57
N PHE A 321 7.84 -17.41 -1.40
CA PHE A 321 8.51 -16.35 -0.62
C PHE A 321 8.93 -16.73 0.80
N ASN A 322 8.44 -17.85 1.35
CA ASN A 322 8.96 -18.39 2.60
C ASN A 322 10.42 -18.83 2.43
N ASP A 323 11.12 -19.01 3.53
CA ASP A 323 12.50 -19.49 3.52
C ASP A 323 12.58 -20.85 2.81
N GLY A 324 13.47 -20.93 1.82
CA GLY A 324 13.61 -22.07 0.92
C GLY A 324 12.57 -22.14 -0.21
N GLY A 325 11.68 -21.15 -0.32
CA GLY A 325 10.73 -21.03 -1.43
C GLY A 325 11.40 -20.78 -2.78
N VAL A 326 10.60 -20.73 -3.85
CA VAL A 326 11.11 -20.61 -5.22
C VAL A 326 12.03 -19.39 -5.39
N PHE A 327 11.71 -18.25 -4.75
CA PHE A 327 12.57 -17.06 -4.84
C PHE A 327 13.99 -17.34 -4.31
N ASP A 328 14.13 -18.01 -3.17
CA ASP A 328 15.44 -18.36 -2.60
C ASP A 328 16.22 -19.36 -3.46
N GLN A 329 15.50 -20.20 -4.20
CA GLN A 329 16.13 -21.19 -5.10
C GLN A 329 16.71 -20.54 -6.36
N ILE A 330 16.04 -19.51 -6.89
CA ILE A 330 16.45 -18.84 -8.13
C ILE A 330 17.42 -17.67 -7.89
N TYR A 331 17.33 -17.00 -6.75
CA TYR A 331 18.17 -15.88 -6.36
C TYR A 331 19.21 -16.34 -5.33
N GLN A 332 20.36 -16.78 -5.82
CA GLN A 332 21.54 -16.97 -5.00
C GLN A 332 22.33 -15.66 -5.06
N GLU A 333 22.61 -15.05 -3.91
CA GLU A 333 23.48 -13.87 -3.85
C GLU A 333 24.78 -14.15 -4.61
N GLN A 334 25.06 -13.31 -5.60
CA GLN A 334 26.28 -13.38 -6.42
C GLN A 334 27.45 -12.80 -5.66
#